data_f0262bf219c19dd1ac170ec4fa59bc16
#
_entry.id   f0262bf219c19dd1ac170ec4fa59bc16
#
_cell.length_a   1.000
_cell.length_b   1.000
_cell.length_c   1.000
_cell.angle_alpha   90.00
_cell.angle_beta   90.00
_cell.angle_gamma   90.00
#
_symmetry.space_group_name_H-M   'P 1'
#
loop_
_entity.id
_entity.type
_entity.pdbx_description
1 polymer ?
#
loop_
_entity_poly.entity_id
_entity_poly.type
_entity_poly.pdbx_seq_one_letter_code
_entity_poly.pdbx_strand_id
1 'polypeptide(L)'
;MTAVDEHGMAKFFAGFEPPEGIKAELLRGEIVMMAGPDLVHNLIVEDVQDQIPRKRWVRLQTQDVDIVDEASEPVPDLVVLDRQANPGSGRLLPSQLITLVVEVVSKTSVDRAYVTKRSIYAAGRVPAYLIVDPVVGQCVLLTSPVGKGDDADYRSQRLSKFGESVPLELLGIELDTTDFGTFQGVRPHRYP
;
A
#
# COMPACT_ATOMS: atom_id res chain seq x y z
N MET A 1 11.00 7.64 -29.51
CA MET A 1 10.07 7.78 -28.38
C MET A 1 10.63 8.87 -27.50
N THR A 2 9.95 10.00 -27.42
CA THR A 2 10.33 11.15 -26.57
C THR A 2 10.14 10.69 -25.11
N ALA A 3 11.21 10.76 -24.30
CA ALA A 3 11.08 10.61 -22.86
C ALA A 3 10.10 11.68 -22.38
N VAL A 4 8.95 11.28 -21.90
CA VAL A 4 8.03 12.17 -21.22
C VAL A 4 8.73 12.55 -19.93
N ASP A 5 8.98 13.84 -19.75
CA ASP A 5 9.58 14.40 -18.55
C ASP A 5 8.76 13.91 -17.32
N GLU A 6 9.40 13.23 -16.39
CA GLU A 6 8.75 12.68 -15.18
C GLU A 6 7.99 13.77 -14.40
N HIS A 7 8.49 15.00 -14.40
CA HIS A 7 7.81 16.17 -13.85
C HIS A 7 6.55 16.55 -14.63
N GLY A 8 6.55 16.33 -15.94
CA GLY A 8 5.39 16.54 -16.80
C GLY A 8 4.25 15.57 -16.50
N MET A 9 4.57 14.30 -16.18
CA MET A 9 3.56 13.31 -15.85
C MET A 9 2.91 13.56 -14.49
N ALA A 10 3.69 13.93 -13.46
CA ALA A 10 3.15 14.29 -12.15
C ALA A 10 2.22 15.52 -12.24
N LYS A 11 2.62 16.54 -13.03
CA LYS A 11 1.77 17.70 -13.27
C LYS A 11 0.50 17.37 -14.06
N PHE A 12 0.59 16.49 -15.05
CA PHE A 12 -0.58 16.00 -15.78
C PHE A 12 -1.51 15.22 -14.84
N PHE A 13 -0.96 14.31 -14.04
CA PHE A 13 -1.72 13.48 -13.09
C PHE A 13 -2.42 14.31 -12.02
N ALA A 14 -1.82 15.40 -11.55
CA ALA A 14 -2.44 16.31 -10.58
C ALA A 14 -3.76 16.94 -11.06
N GLY A 15 -3.96 17.05 -12.37
CA GLY A 15 -5.20 17.52 -13.00
C GLY A 15 -6.02 16.41 -13.66
N PHE A 16 -5.61 15.14 -13.51
CA PHE A 16 -6.29 14.02 -14.14
C PHE A 16 -7.51 13.58 -13.32
N GLU A 17 -8.66 13.56 -13.95
CA GLU A 17 -9.90 13.05 -13.35
C GLU A 17 -10.20 11.67 -13.97
N PRO A 18 -10.07 10.56 -13.19
CA PRO A 18 -10.43 9.26 -13.71
C PRO A 18 -11.94 9.13 -13.93
N PRO A 19 -12.39 8.26 -14.84
CA PRO A 19 -13.80 7.95 -15.00
C PRO A 19 -14.46 7.52 -13.69
N GLU A 20 -15.75 7.75 -13.55
CA GLU A 20 -16.51 7.35 -12.35
C GLU A 20 -16.32 5.86 -12.02
N GLY A 21 -16.07 5.55 -10.75
CA GLY A 21 -15.81 4.18 -10.28
C GLY A 21 -14.43 3.62 -10.62
N ILE A 22 -13.55 4.41 -11.23
CA ILE A 22 -12.18 4.03 -11.55
C ILE A 22 -11.21 4.75 -10.61
N LYS A 23 -10.33 4.01 -9.95
CA LYS A 23 -9.19 4.53 -9.17
C LYS A 23 -7.99 4.69 -10.11
N ALA A 24 -7.25 5.77 -9.98
CA ALA A 24 -6.01 6.00 -10.72
C ALA A 24 -4.84 6.24 -9.75
N GLU A 25 -3.67 5.76 -10.12
CA GLU A 25 -2.41 5.97 -9.39
C GLU A 25 -1.32 6.36 -10.39
N LEU A 26 -0.37 7.17 -9.96
CA LEU A 26 0.87 7.41 -10.71
C LEU A 26 1.97 6.52 -10.12
N LEU A 27 2.52 5.62 -10.91
CA LEU A 27 3.57 4.69 -10.49
C LEU A 27 4.75 4.81 -11.48
N ARG A 28 5.87 5.41 -11.04
CA ARG A 28 7.06 5.64 -11.88
C ARG A 28 6.75 6.32 -13.21
N GLY A 29 5.94 7.37 -13.15
CA GLY A 29 5.55 8.13 -14.34
C GLY A 29 4.50 7.46 -15.22
N GLU A 30 3.95 6.31 -14.83
CA GLU A 30 2.87 5.63 -15.53
C GLU A 30 1.55 5.78 -14.78
N ILE A 31 0.48 6.15 -15.48
CA ILE A 31 -0.87 6.21 -14.91
C ILE A 31 -1.50 4.83 -14.98
N VAL A 32 -1.79 4.26 -13.83
CA VAL A 32 -2.43 2.95 -13.69
C VAL A 32 -3.87 3.14 -13.25
N MET A 33 -4.82 2.64 -14.01
CA MET A 33 -6.26 2.69 -13.69
C MET A 33 -6.76 1.33 -13.24
N MET A 34 -7.62 1.31 -12.22
CA MET A 34 -8.15 0.09 -11.60
C MET A 34 -9.64 0.22 -11.32
N ALA A 35 -10.36 -0.89 -11.50
CA ALA A 35 -11.75 -0.99 -11.01
C ALA A 35 -11.78 -0.96 -9.48
N GLY A 36 -12.93 -0.58 -8.92
CA GLY A 36 -13.15 -0.59 -7.48
C GLY A 36 -12.96 -1.98 -6.84
N PRO A 37 -12.67 -2.03 -5.54
CA PRO A 37 -12.43 -3.27 -4.79
C PRO A 37 -13.74 -4.08 -4.62
N ASP A 38 -13.60 -5.40 -4.39
CA ASP A 38 -14.72 -6.25 -4.00
C ASP A 38 -14.96 -6.28 -2.47
N LEU A 39 -16.03 -6.98 -2.05
CA LEU A 39 -16.44 -7.02 -0.65
C LEU A 39 -15.37 -7.61 0.27
N VAL A 40 -14.70 -8.71 -0.13
CA VAL A 40 -13.65 -9.36 0.68
C VAL A 40 -12.52 -8.39 0.96
N HIS A 41 -12.09 -7.65 -0.07
CA HIS A 41 -11.07 -6.63 0.06
C HIS A 41 -11.47 -5.54 1.07
N ASN A 42 -12.68 -4.99 0.95
CA ASN A 42 -13.16 -3.91 1.81
C ASN A 42 -13.30 -4.34 3.28
N LEU A 43 -13.80 -5.56 3.53
CA LEU A 43 -13.91 -6.10 4.88
C LEU A 43 -12.52 -6.26 5.53
N ILE A 44 -11.53 -6.75 4.79
CA ILE A 44 -10.15 -6.85 5.31
C ILE A 44 -9.58 -5.46 5.64
N VAL A 45 -9.79 -4.45 4.77
CA VAL A 45 -9.31 -3.09 5.05
C VAL A 45 -9.96 -2.52 6.32
N GLU A 46 -11.27 -2.75 6.52
CA GLU A 46 -12.00 -2.35 7.71
C GLU A 46 -11.44 -3.04 8.95
N ASP A 47 -11.29 -4.37 8.92
CA ASP A 47 -10.77 -5.18 10.02
C ASP A 47 -9.36 -4.76 10.44
N VAL A 48 -8.46 -4.53 9.47
CA VAL A 48 -7.11 -4.01 9.75
C VAL A 48 -7.17 -2.64 10.40
N GLN A 49 -8.00 -1.74 9.84
CA GLN A 49 -8.12 -0.38 10.36
C GLN A 49 -8.65 -0.36 11.79
N ASP A 50 -9.63 -1.19 12.13
CA ASP A 50 -10.28 -1.17 13.45
C ASP A 50 -9.39 -1.69 14.56
N GLN A 51 -8.46 -2.58 14.25
CA GLN A 51 -7.46 -3.08 15.19
C GLN A 51 -6.35 -2.07 15.50
N ILE A 52 -6.16 -1.00 14.69
CA ILE A 52 -5.12 0.01 14.91
C ILE A 52 -5.65 1.13 15.84
N PRO A 53 -5.06 1.38 17.02
CA PRO A 53 -5.57 2.32 18.01
C PRO A 53 -5.63 3.77 17.53
N ARG A 54 -6.84 4.31 17.29
CA ARG A 54 -7.07 5.67 16.78
C ARG A 54 -6.60 6.79 17.70
N LYS A 55 -6.38 6.52 18.98
CA LYS A 55 -5.88 7.54 19.93
C LYS A 55 -4.44 7.95 19.62
N ARG A 56 -3.62 6.99 19.16
CA ARG A 56 -2.21 7.18 18.81
C ARG A 56 -2.00 7.40 17.31
N TRP A 57 -2.73 6.67 16.48
CA TRP A 57 -2.50 6.59 15.05
C TRP A 57 -3.57 7.32 14.25
N VAL A 58 -3.19 8.04 13.22
CA VAL A 58 -4.04 8.45 12.11
C VAL A 58 -4.07 7.31 11.11
N ARG A 59 -5.24 6.97 10.62
CA ARG A 59 -5.48 5.84 9.72
C ARG A 59 -6.33 6.36 8.57
N LEU A 60 -5.76 6.43 7.37
CA LEU A 60 -6.37 7.03 6.19
C LEU A 60 -6.51 5.98 5.10
N GLN A 61 -7.73 5.73 4.67
CA GLN A 61 -8.00 4.92 3.47
C GLN A 61 -7.85 5.78 2.22
N THR A 62 -7.36 5.19 1.15
CA THR A 62 -7.27 5.81 -0.18
C THR A 62 -6.57 7.19 -0.18
N GLN A 63 -5.57 7.38 0.68
CA GLN A 63 -4.77 8.58 0.74
C GLN A 63 -3.63 8.53 -0.29
N ASP A 64 -3.56 9.52 -1.16
CA ASP A 64 -2.43 9.68 -2.09
C ASP A 64 -1.12 9.89 -1.31
N VAL A 65 -0.10 9.12 -1.63
CA VAL A 65 1.23 9.20 -1.02
C VAL A 65 2.21 9.83 -1.99
N ASP A 66 2.99 10.81 -1.52
CA ASP A 66 4.03 11.46 -2.32
C ASP A 66 5.37 10.74 -2.15
N ILE A 67 5.88 10.16 -3.24
CA ILE A 67 7.22 9.56 -3.33
C ILE A 67 7.97 10.25 -4.47
N VAL A 68 8.44 11.46 -4.17
CA VAL A 68 8.99 12.41 -5.15
C VAL A 68 10.13 11.79 -5.97
N ASP A 69 11.09 11.12 -5.32
CA ASP A 69 12.27 10.55 -5.97
C ASP A 69 11.93 9.40 -6.93
N GLU A 70 10.70 8.88 -6.89
CA GLU A 70 10.22 7.79 -7.74
C GLU A 70 9.16 8.26 -8.76
N ALA A 71 8.90 9.57 -8.87
CA ALA A 71 7.82 10.12 -9.69
C ALA A 71 6.50 9.34 -9.50
N SER A 72 6.17 9.05 -8.23
CA SER A 72 5.07 8.15 -7.88
C SER A 72 4.14 8.76 -6.85
N GLU A 73 2.84 8.62 -7.12
CA GLU A 73 1.74 8.97 -6.24
C GLU A 73 0.82 7.74 -6.07
N PRO A 74 1.29 6.69 -5.36
CA PRO A 74 0.46 5.53 -5.09
C PRO A 74 -0.66 5.87 -4.11
N VAL A 75 -1.78 5.14 -4.24
CA VAL A 75 -2.97 5.28 -3.37
C VAL A 75 -3.19 3.95 -2.65
N PRO A 76 -2.50 3.70 -1.52
CA PRO A 76 -2.67 2.48 -0.77
C PRO A 76 -4.07 2.35 -0.16
N ASP A 77 -4.45 1.11 0.18
CA ASP A 77 -5.75 0.86 0.79
C ASP A 77 -5.83 1.45 2.20
N LEU A 78 -4.70 1.42 2.95
CA LEU A 78 -4.61 2.07 4.25
C LEU A 78 -3.21 2.64 4.49
N VAL A 79 -3.16 3.88 4.97
CA VAL A 79 -1.95 4.55 5.47
C VAL A 79 -2.08 4.79 6.96
N VAL A 80 -1.01 4.51 7.70
CA VAL A 80 -0.92 4.73 9.14
C VAL A 80 0.27 5.65 9.45
N LEU A 81 0.00 6.73 10.19
CA LEU A 81 1.03 7.66 10.67
C LEU A 81 0.78 8.04 12.13
N ASP A 82 1.86 8.47 12.83
CA ASP A 82 1.71 8.99 14.18
C ASP A 82 0.81 10.24 14.16
N ARG A 83 -0.10 10.35 15.12
CA ARG A 83 -1.03 11.47 15.19
C ARG A 83 -0.33 12.83 15.36
N GLN A 84 0.84 12.84 15.99
CA GLN A 84 1.64 14.05 16.16
C GLN A 84 2.36 14.47 14.86
N ALA A 85 2.57 13.53 13.93
CA ALA A 85 3.19 13.80 12.63
C ALA A 85 2.18 14.22 11.54
N ASN A 86 0.88 14.25 11.85
CA ASN A 86 -0.17 14.59 10.88
C ASN A 86 -0.01 16.04 10.38
N PRO A 87 0.18 16.27 9.07
CA PRO A 87 0.34 17.61 8.49
C PRO A 87 -0.94 18.45 8.50
N GLY A 88 -2.09 17.84 8.77
CA GLY A 88 -3.39 18.49 8.91
C GLY A 88 -4.14 18.77 7.61
N SER A 89 -3.45 19.05 6.50
CA SER A 89 -4.07 19.34 5.19
C SER A 89 -3.13 19.00 4.04
N GLY A 90 -3.71 18.82 2.85
CA GLY A 90 -3.00 18.51 1.63
C GLY A 90 -3.58 17.29 0.90
N ARG A 91 -3.45 17.22 -0.43
CA ARG A 91 -3.83 16.05 -1.22
C ARG A 91 -2.82 14.92 -1.02
N LEU A 92 -1.55 15.26 -1.12
CA LEU A 92 -0.43 14.32 -1.03
C LEU A 92 0.09 14.23 0.39
N LEU A 93 0.31 13.00 0.87
CA LEU A 93 0.98 12.72 2.14
C LEU A 93 2.44 12.33 1.87
N PRO A 94 3.42 13.11 2.37
CA PRO A 94 4.84 12.74 2.22
C PRO A 94 5.14 11.37 2.83
N SER A 95 5.82 10.49 2.07
CA SER A 95 6.13 9.13 2.52
C SER A 95 6.93 9.06 3.82
N GLN A 96 7.73 10.08 4.12
CA GLN A 96 8.55 10.19 5.34
C GLN A 96 7.72 10.32 6.63
N LEU A 97 6.44 10.69 6.53
CA LEU A 97 5.53 10.79 7.68
C LEU A 97 4.82 9.47 7.98
N ILE A 98 4.92 8.50 7.08
CA ILE A 98 4.20 7.23 7.15
C ILE A 98 4.96 6.24 8.04
N THR A 99 4.22 5.53 8.89
CA THR A 99 4.74 4.43 9.70
C THR A 99 4.47 3.07 9.06
N LEU A 100 3.28 2.89 8.47
CA LEU A 100 2.85 1.65 7.82
C LEU A 100 1.97 1.96 6.62
N VAL A 101 2.20 1.26 5.54
CA VAL A 101 1.28 1.16 4.40
C VAL A 101 0.70 -0.25 4.37
N VAL A 102 -0.59 -0.37 4.07
CA VAL A 102 -1.28 -1.66 3.86
C VAL A 102 -1.89 -1.68 2.46
N GLU A 103 -1.65 -2.78 1.76
CA GLU A 103 -2.29 -3.10 0.48
C GLU A 103 -2.97 -4.46 0.59
N VAL A 104 -4.24 -4.51 0.25
CA VAL A 104 -4.99 -5.76 0.12
C VAL A 104 -4.97 -6.18 -1.34
N VAL A 105 -4.40 -7.34 -1.63
CA VAL A 105 -4.22 -7.82 -3.00
C VAL A 105 -5.58 -8.11 -3.63
N SER A 106 -5.83 -7.55 -4.81
CA SER A 106 -6.97 -7.90 -5.66
C SER A 106 -6.58 -8.98 -6.68
N LYS A 107 -7.58 -9.59 -7.30
CA LYS A 107 -7.38 -10.65 -8.33
C LYS A 107 -6.46 -10.25 -9.49
N THR A 108 -6.28 -8.96 -9.74
CA THR A 108 -5.51 -8.41 -10.86
C THR A 108 -4.33 -7.53 -10.43
N SER A 109 -4.07 -7.38 -9.12
CA SER A 109 -3.04 -6.47 -8.60
C SER A 109 -1.84 -7.19 -7.97
N VAL A 110 -1.74 -8.50 -8.09
CA VAL A 110 -0.69 -9.31 -7.45
C VAL A 110 0.71 -8.79 -7.75
N ASP A 111 1.11 -8.72 -9.02
CA ASP A 111 2.45 -8.24 -9.42
C ASP A 111 2.70 -6.80 -8.96
N ARG A 112 1.66 -5.97 -8.98
CA ARG A 112 1.75 -4.58 -8.53
C ARG A 112 2.07 -4.48 -7.05
N ALA A 113 1.40 -5.27 -6.20
CA ALA A 113 1.63 -5.27 -4.75
C ALA A 113 3.00 -5.86 -4.40
N TYR A 114 3.34 -7.01 -4.98
CA TYR A 114 4.55 -7.75 -4.62
C TYR A 114 5.84 -7.24 -5.27
N VAL A 115 5.75 -6.53 -6.39
CA VAL A 115 6.92 -6.04 -7.15
C VAL A 115 6.93 -4.52 -7.22
N THR A 116 6.00 -3.92 -7.94
CA THR A 116 6.05 -2.50 -8.27
C THR A 116 5.92 -1.61 -7.02
N LYS A 117 4.85 -1.76 -6.24
CA LYS A 117 4.62 -0.97 -5.03
C LYS A 117 5.60 -1.30 -3.92
N ARG A 118 6.06 -2.55 -3.83
CA ARG A 118 7.09 -2.97 -2.88
C ARG A 118 8.36 -2.15 -3.07
N SER A 119 8.88 -2.03 -4.28
CA SER A 119 10.07 -1.24 -4.54
C SER A 119 9.82 0.27 -4.40
N ILE A 120 8.67 0.78 -4.84
CA ILE A 120 8.30 2.19 -4.69
C ILE A 120 8.23 2.59 -3.21
N TYR A 121 7.53 1.84 -2.36
CA TYR A 121 7.44 2.13 -0.93
C TYR A 121 8.80 1.99 -0.23
N ALA A 122 9.63 1.02 -0.62
CA ALA A 122 10.98 0.89 -0.08
C ALA A 122 11.88 2.07 -0.48
N ALA A 123 11.83 2.53 -1.73
CA ALA A 123 12.54 3.73 -2.20
C ALA A 123 12.07 4.99 -1.46
N GLY A 124 10.76 5.14 -1.23
CA GLY A 124 10.14 6.20 -0.42
C GLY A 124 10.40 6.11 1.07
N ARG A 125 11.21 5.12 1.53
CA ARG A 125 11.58 4.91 2.95
C ARG A 125 10.39 4.68 3.88
N VAL A 126 9.30 4.14 3.37
CA VAL A 126 8.17 3.71 4.21
C VAL A 126 8.64 2.59 5.14
N PRO A 127 8.61 2.77 6.48
CA PRO A 127 9.26 1.86 7.43
C PRO A 127 8.69 0.43 7.41
N ALA A 128 7.38 0.30 7.20
CA ALA A 128 6.69 -0.99 7.10
C ALA A 128 5.67 -1.00 5.95
N TYR A 129 5.64 -2.11 5.23
CA TYR A 129 4.66 -2.38 4.19
C TYR A 129 4.02 -3.75 4.45
N LEU A 130 2.72 -3.76 4.68
CA LEU A 130 1.92 -4.96 4.89
C LEU A 130 1.12 -5.29 3.63
N ILE A 131 1.42 -6.42 3.03
CA ILE A 131 0.63 -7.01 1.95
C ILE A 131 -0.33 -8.02 2.60
N VAL A 132 -1.64 -7.80 2.48
CA VAL A 132 -2.67 -8.76 2.86
C VAL A 132 -3.19 -9.42 1.61
N ASP A 133 -3.05 -10.74 1.51
CA ASP A 133 -3.28 -11.47 0.27
C ASP A 133 -4.40 -12.51 0.39
N PRO A 134 -5.65 -12.13 0.05
CA PRO A 134 -6.78 -13.05 0.07
C PRO A 134 -6.79 -14.05 -1.11
N VAL A 135 -5.87 -13.95 -2.09
CA VAL A 135 -5.74 -14.93 -3.19
C VAL A 135 -5.16 -16.23 -2.66
N VAL A 136 -4.20 -16.14 -1.73
CA VAL A 136 -3.49 -17.31 -1.15
C VAL A 136 -3.66 -17.43 0.35
N GLY A 137 -4.40 -16.52 1.01
CA GLY A 137 -4.70 -16.56 2.44
C GLY A 137 -3.50 -16.28 3.33
N GLN A 138 -2.72 -15.24 3.03
CA GLN A 138 -1.52 -14.90 3.79
C GLN A 138 -1.33 -13.38 3.94
N CYS A 139 -0.53 -13.00 4.94
CA CYS A 139 0.00 -11.66 5.13
C CYS A 139 1.53 -11.69 4.95
N VAL A 140 2.07 -10.66 4.28
CA VAL A 140 3.51 -10.46 4.16
C VAL A 140 3.86 -9.10 4.73
N LEU A 141 4.53 -9.08 5.88
CA LEU A 141 5.04 -7.86 6.49
C LEU A 141 6.49 -7.64 6.05
N LEU A 142 6.73 -6.51 5.41
CA LEU A 142 8.01 -6.05 4.92
C LEU A 142 8.50 -4.88 5.77
N THR A 143 9.75 -4.93 6.26
CA THR A 143 10.33 -3.89 7.11
C THR A 143 11.79 -3.62 6.76
N SER A 144 12.32 -2.50 7.26
CA SER A 144 13.71 -2.06 7.02
C SER A 144 14.01 -1.80 5.55
N PRO A 145 13.44 -0.73 4.96
CA PRO A 145 13.64 -0.38 3.55
C PRO A 145 15.09 -0.04 3.24
N VAL A 146 15.60 -0.58 2.12
CA VAL A 146 16.97 -0.40 1.62
C VAL A 146 16.96 -0.16 0.10
N GLY A 147 18.10 0.25 -0.45
CA GLY A 147 18.22 0.48 -1.90
C GLY A 147 17.59 1.79 -2.37
N LYS A 148 17.49 1.99 -3.68
CA LYS A 148 16.88 3.14 -4.38
C LYS A 148 16.37 2.69 -5.73
N GLY A 149 15.39 3.41 -6.28
CA GLY A 149 14.82 3.11 -7.59
C GLY A 149 14.29 1.68 -7.69
N ASP A 150 14.52 1.03 -8.82
CA ASP A 150 14.07 -0.34 -9.07
C ASP A 150 14.73 -1.38 -8.17
N ASP A 151 15.93 -1.11 -7.64
CA ASP A 151 16.66 -1.98 -6.72
C ASP A 151 16.26 -1.78 -5.25
N ALA A 152 15.31 -0.88 -4.97
CA ALA A 152 14.83 -0.69 -3.62
C ALA A 152 13.98 -1.88 -3.18
N ASP A 153 14.21 -2.31 -1.93
CA ASP A 153 13.50 -3.44 -1.34
C ASP A 153 13.48 -3.32 0.19
N TYR A 154 12.87 -4.27 0.84
CA TYR A 154 12.87 -4.43 2.30
C TYR A 154 13.82 -5.54 2.71
N ARG A 155 14.66 -5.27 3.72
CA ARG A 155 15.64 -6.24 4.23
C ARG A 155 14.98 -7.40 4.99
N SER A 156 13.84 -7.15 5.64
CA SER A 156 13.14 -8.14 6.44
C SER A 156 11.77 -8.42 5.84
N GLN A 157 11.43 -9.71 5.76
CA GLN A 157 10.14 -10.20 5.33
C GLN A 157 9.64 -11.25 6.32
N ARG A 158 8.40 -11.07 6.79
CA ARG A 158 7.70 -12.04 7.63
C ARG A 158 6.40 -12.45 6.96
N LEU A 159 6.18 -13.75 6.85
CA LEU A 159 4.96 -14.34 6.32
C LEU A 159 4.14 -14.93 7.47
N SER A 160 2.85 -14.65 7.50
CA SER A 160 1.85 -15.25 8.39
C SER A 160 0.66 -15.70 7.57
N LYS A 161 0.10 -16.86 7.86
CA LYS A 161 -1.15 -17.32 7.23
C LYS A 161 -2.35 -16.65 7.89
N PHE A 162 -3.45 -16.52 7.16
CA PHE A 162 -4.71 -16.10 7.78
C PHE A 162 -5.08 -17.03 8.93
N GLY A 163 -5.54 -16.45 10.05
CA GLY A 163 -5.72 -17.13 11.33
C GLY A 163 -4.51 -17.08 12.26
N GLU A 164 -3.33 -16.64 11.77
CA GLU A 164 -2.15 -16.35 12.59
C GLU A 164 -2.05 -14.84 12.85
N SER A 165 -1.54 -14.43 14.01
CA SER A 165 -1.32 -13.01 14.27
C SER A 165 -0.12 -12.45 13.46
N VAL A 166 -0.22 -11.17 13.06
CA VAL A 166 0.88 -10.44 12.42
C VAL A 166 1.41 -9.38 13.39
N PRO A 167 2.66 -9.49 13.87
CA PRO A 167 3.23 -8.50 14.78
C PRO A 167 3.55 -7.21 14.04
N LEU A 168 2.80 -6.17 14.33
CA LEU A 168 3.05 -4.81 13.85
C LEU A 168 3.86 -4.05 14.92
N GLU A 169 5.14 -4.41 15.08
CA GLU A 169 6.01 -3.92 16.16
C GLU A 169 6.10 -2.39 16.20
N LEU A 170 6.16 -1.72 15.04
CA LEU A 170 6.19 -0.26 14.96
C LEU A 170 4.92 0.40 15.50
N LEU A 171 3.80 -0.31 15.47
CA LEU A 171 2.53 0.16 16.02
C LEU A 171 2.33 -0.29 17.47
N GLY A 172 3.09 -1.29 17.93
CA GLY A 172 2.96 -1.90 19.25
C GLY A 172 1.71 -2.76 19.40
N ILE A 173 1.29 -3.42 18.32
CA ILE A 173 0.11 -4.31 18.30
C ILE A 173 0.41 -5.64 17.59
N GLU A 174 -0.39 -6.65 17.90
CA GLU A 174 -0.55 -7.88 17.12
C GLU A 174 -1.85 -7.77 16.32
N LEU A 175 -1.78 -7.87 15.00
CA LEU A 175 -2.94 -7.86 14.12
C LEU A 175 -3.53 -9.28 14.07
N ASP A 176 -4.75 -9.44 14.49
CA ASP A 176 -5.52 -10.69 14.36
C ASP A 176 -6.04 -10.80 12.91
N THR A 177 -5.86 -11.97 12.30
CA THR A 177 -6.29 -12.25 10.92
C THR A 177 -7.31 -13.38 10.84
N THR A 178 -7.91 -13.75 11.97
CA THR A 178 -8.84 -14.90 12.09
C THR A 178 -10.06 -14.74 11.17
N ASP A 179 -10.57 -13.52 11.05
CA ASP A 179 -11.77 -13.22 10.27
C ASP A 179 -11.48 -12.81 8.81
N PHE A 180 -10.20 -12.84 8.39
CA PHE A 180 -9.85 -12.49 7.02
C PHE A 180 -10.36 -13.53 6.02
N GLY A 181 -11.18 -13.07 5.08
CA GLY A 181 -11.73 -13.90 4.02
C GLY A 181 -10.77 -14.12 2.86
N THR A 182 -10.98 -15.18 2.08
CA THR A 182 -10.24 -15.47 0.85
C THR A 182 -11.13 -15.40 -0.38
N PHE A 183 -10.54 -15.09 -1.55
CA PHE A 183 -11.27 -15.14 -2.82
C PHE A 183 -11.53 -16.59 -3.24
N GLN A 184 -12.76 -16.88 -3.62
CA GLN A 184 -13.14 -18.19 -4.13
C GLN A 184 -12.88 -18.31 -5.63
N GLY A 185 -12.38 -19.47 -6.07
CA GLY A 185 -12.21 -19.81 -7.49
C GLY A 185 -11.10 -19.03 -8.22
N VAL A 186 -10.19 -18.38 -7.49
CA VAL A 186 -9.03 -17.66 -8.04
C VAL A 186 -7.83 -18.59 -8.04
N ARG A 187 -7.07 -18.57 -9.16
CA ARG A 187 -5.84 -19.37 -9.26
C ARG A 187 -4.75 -18.76 -8.36
N PRO A 188 -4.11 -19.57 -7.47
CA PRO A 188 -3.00 -19.07 -6.66
C PRO A 188 -1.83 -18.61 -7.53
N HIS A 189 -1.18 -17.54 -7.09
CA HIS A 189 0.10 -17.10 -7.64
C HIS A 189 1.28 -17.76 -6.91
N ARG A 190 2.52 -17.36 -7.28
CA ARG A 190 3.76 -17.98 -6.77
C ARG A 190 4.59 -17.03 -5.89
N TYR A 191 4.10 -15.86 -5.56
CA TYR A 191 4.78 -14.95 -4.64
C TYR A 191 4.71 -15.49 -3.22
N PRO A 192 5.78 -15.20 -2.41
CA PRO A 192 5.88 -15.67 -1.02
C PRO A 192 4.75 -15.16 -0.15
#